data_bc658b23d340f987927b7c3170ed644c
#
_entry.id   bc658b23d340f987927b7c3170ed644c
#
_cell.length_a   1.000
_cell.length_b   1.000
_cell.length_c   1.000
_cell.angle_alpha   90.00
_cell.angle_beta   90.00
_cell.angle_gamma   90.00
#
_symmetry.space_group_name_H-M   'P 1'
#
loop_
_entity.id
_entity.type
_entity.pdbx_description
1 polymer ?
#
loop_
_entity_poly.entity_id
_entity_poly.type
_entity_poly.pdbx_seq_one_letter_code
_entity_poly.pdbx_strand_id
1 'polypeptide(L)'
;MCYRQLWGAKLRCAPPRSSLSAMADRPNPVFRTLEEVSLIGTMATYDSQAEASKGIPQQWRAFLQAHPALESSSKFYGASPCTGDRKIHYLTGVAYEGPDGVVGGERLILEAGEYAVIHVNDTALLRDTWIWVLGHWLATSGRREKNAPEFERYTSLSEAGAPVGPVEIWVPLEPL
;
A
#
# COMPACT_ATOMS: atom_id res chain seq x y z
N MET A 1 9.71 -8.31 -0.77
CA MET A 1 8.78 -9.05 0.14
C MET A 1 8.36 -8.18 1.32
N CYS A 2 7.84 -6.97 1.04
CA CYS A 2 7.68 -5.93 2.06
C CYS A 2 6.35 -6.03 2.80
N TYR A 3 5.24 -6.13 2.10
CA TYR A 3 3.92 -6.34 2.72
C TYR A 3 3.69 -7.77 3.24
N ARG A 4 4.49 -8.75 2.85
CA ARG A 4 4.46 -10.08 3.48
C ARG A 4 4.75 -10.04 4.97
N GLN A 5 5.46 -9.04 5.44
CA GLN A 5 5.66 -8.84 6.88
C GLN A 5 4.40 -8.25 7.54
N LEU A 6 3.68 -7.36 6.84
CA LEU A 6 2.41 -6.80 7.31
C LEU A 6 1.29 -7.84 7.40
N TRP A 7 1.22 -8.78 6.46
CA TRP A 7 0.05 -9.66 6.32
C TRP A 7 0.38 -11.16 6.32
N GLY A 8 1.64 -11.55 6.36
CA GLY A 8 2.14 -12.83 5.88
C GLY A 8 2.54 -13.91 6.87
N ALA A 9 2.34 -13.80 8.17
CA ALA A 9 2.78 -14.83 9.11
C ALA A 9 1.91 -16.11 9.19
N LYS A 10 0.75 -16.18 8.49
CA LYS A 10 -0.19 -17.32 8.54
C LYS A 10 -0.61 -17.92 7.18
N LEU A 11 0.16 -17.71 6.13
CA LEU A 11 -0.21 -18.21 4.78
C LEU A 11 0.06 -19.70 4.53
N ARG A 12 0.18 -20.53 5.58
CA ARG A 12 0.36 -22.00 5.43
C ARG A 12 -0.94 -22.81 5.52
N CYS A 13 -2.11 -22.20 5.64
CA CYS A 13 -3.37 -22.92 5.61
C CYS A 13 -4.16 -22.54 4.36
N ALA A 14 -4.51 -23.54 3.54
CA ALA A 14 -5.48 -23.35 2.48
C ALA A 14 -6.78 -22.76 3.06
N PRO A 15 -7.41 -21.79 2.39
CA PRO A 15 -8.64 -21.19 2.88
C PRO A 15 -9.74 -22.26 3.01
N PRO A 16 -10.62 -22.17 4.00
CA PRO A 16 -11.73 -23.11 4.15
C PRO A 16 -12.62 -23.05 2.88
N ARG A 17 -13.19 -24.20 2.49
CA ARG A 17 -13.99 -24.37 1.26
C ARG A 17 -15.18 -23.42 1.10
N SER A 18 -15.63 -22.78 2.19
CA SER A 18 -16.69 -21.75 2.16
C SER A 18 -16.27 -20.42 1.54
N SER A 19 -14.99 -20.18 1.28
CA SER A 19 -14.48 -18.94 0.67
C SER A 19 -14.40 -18.99 -0.87
N LEU A 20 -14.73 -20.12 -1.50
CA LEU A 20 -14.69 -20.26 -2.98
C LEU A 20 -15.73 -19.37 -3.67
N SER A 21 -16.87 -19.11 -3.04
CA SER A 21 -17.88 -18.19 -3.58
C SER A 21 -17.44 -16.72 -3.50
N ALA A 22 -16.61 -16.36 -2.51
CA ALA A 22 -16.06 -15.02 -2.38
C ALA A 22 -14.86 -14.76 -3.33
N MET A 23 -14.36 -15.79 -4.02
CA MET A 23 -13.27 -15.65 -5.00
C MET A 23 -13.75 -15.18 -6.38
N ALA A 24 -15.05 -15.35 -6.70
CA ALA A 24 -15.61 -14.97 -7.99
C ALA A 24 -15.74 -13.44 -8.18
N ASP A 25 -15.67 -12.68 -7.09
CA ASP A 25 -15.87 -11.21 -7.07
C ASP A 25 -14.58 -10.42 -6.79
N ARG A 26 -13.41 -11.10 -6.89
CA ARG A 26 -12.13 -10.43 -6.64
C ARG A 26 -11.71 -9.60 -7.86
N PRO A 27 -11.23 -8.37 -7.66
CA PRO A 27 -10.81 -7.52 -8.76
C PRO A 27 -9.61 -8.16 -9.48
N ASN A 28 -9.70 -8.25 -10.82
CA ASN A 28 -8.56 -8.68 -11.62
C ASN A 28 -7.48 -7.62 -11.61
N PRO A 29 -6.22 -7.96 -11.28
CA PRO A 29 -5.12 -7.04 -11.40
C PRO A 29 -4.94 -6.59 -12.85
N VAL A 30 -4.69 -5.30 -13.04
CA VAL A 30 -4.29 -4.74 -14.34
C VAL A 30 -2.81 -4.39 -14.29
N PHE A 31 -2.10 -4.55 -15.40
CA PHE A 31 -0.69 -4.20 -15.47
C PHE A 31 -0.52 -2.76 -15.92
N ARG A 32 0.33 -2.02 -15.20
CA ARG A 32 0.63 -0.62 -15.47
C ARG A 32 2.12 -0.37 -15.39
N THR A 33 2.63 0.49 -16.27
CA THR A 33 3.97 1.04 -16.11
C THR A 33 3.88 2.28 -15.24
N LEU A 34 4.71 2.34 -14.22
CA LEU A 34 4.92 3.52 -13.38
C LEU A 34 6.22 4.19 -13.81
N GLU A 35 6.20 5.50 -13.96
CA GLU A 35 7.43 6.31 -13.95
C GLU A 35 7.89 6.48 -12.50
N GLU A 36 9.18 6.79 -12.30
CA GLU A 36 9.69 7.03 -10.95
C GLU A 36 8.92 8.15 -10.25
N VAL A 37 8.49 7.87 -9.03
CA VAL A 37 7.80 8.85 -8.17
C VAL A 37 8.54 8.99 -6.87
N SER A 38 9.01 10.19 -6.57
CA SER A 38 9.54 10.51 -5.25
C SER A 38 8.39 10.86 -4.33
N LEU A 39 8.29 10.17 -3.21
CA LEU A 39 7.33 10.48 -2.14
C LEU A 39 8.01 11.28 -1.04
N ILE A 40 7.23 12.10 -0.35
CA ILE A 40 7.62 12.79 0.88
C ILE A 40 6.52 12.65 1.91
N GLY A 41 6.91 12.41 3.17
CA GLY A 41 5.92 12.22 4.22
C GLY A 41 6.51 11.78 5.55
N THR A 42 5.69 11.14 6.36
CA THR A 42 6.08 10.62 7.68
C THR A 42 6.28 9.11 7.59
N MET A 43 7.48 8.65 7.94
CA MET A 43 7.80 7.23 8.08
C MET A 43 7.55 6.80 9.54
N ALA A 44 6.92 5.65 9.71
CA ALA A 44 6.84 4.98 11.00
C ALA A 44 7.31 3.53 10.88
N THR A 45 7.79 3.00 11.99
CA THR A 45 8.27 1.63 12.11
C THR A 45 7.47 0.91 13.18
N TYR A 46 6.98 -0.28 12.86
CA TYR A 46 6.19 -1.12 13.75
C TYR A 46 6.88 -2.47 13.94
N ASP A 47 6.93 -2.95 15.18
CA ASP A 47 7.56 -4.24 15.49
C ASP A 47 6.67 -5.44 15.20
N SER A 48 5.38 -5.21 14.96
CA SER A 48 4.42 -6.26 14.65
C SER A 48 3.25 -5.77 13.81
N GLN A 49 2.58 -6.72 13.15
CA GLN A 49 1.33 -6.45 12.43
C GLN A 49 0.23 -5.90 13.34
N ALA A 50 0.17 -6.35 14.60
CA ALA A 50 -0.82 -5.86 15.55
C ALA A 50 -0.61 -4.39 15.89
N GLU A 51 0.64 -3.96 15.98
CA GLU A 51 1.00 -2.56 16.16
C GLU A 51 0.72 -1.74 14.90
N ALA A 52 1.15 -2.22 13.74
CA ALA A 52 0.89 -1.55 12.47
C ALA A 52 -0.61 -1.34 12.22
N SER A 53 -1.43 -2.36 12.48
CA SER A 53 -2.89 -2.26 12.31
C SER A 53 -3.54 -1.17 13.17
N LYS A 54 -2.96 -0.86 14.32
CA LYS A 54 -3.41 0.22 15.21
C LYS A 54 -2.74 1.55 14.88
N GLY A 55 -1.46 1.51 14.56
CA GLY A 55 -0.60 2.68 14.38
C GLY A 55 -0.81 3.38 13.04
N ILE A 56 -0.97 2.64 11.94
CA ILE A 56 -1.15 3.22 10.61
C ILE A 56 -2.34 4.18 10.53
N PRO A 57 -3.54 3.85 11.05
CA PRO A 57 -4.64 4.82 11.07
C PRO A 57 -4.36 6.07 11.90
N GLN A 58 -3.54 5.96 12.97
CA GLN A 58 -3.13 7.10 13.78
C GLN A 58 -2.09 7.95 13.05
N GLN A 59 -1.14 7.31 12.35
CA GLN A 59 -0.14 7.95 11.52
C GLN A 59 -0.81 8.79 10.40
N TRP A 60 -1.84 8.24 9.72
CA TRP A 60 -2.62 8.97 8.73
C TRP A 60 -3.26 10.23 9.33
N ARG A 61 -3.95 10.10 10.47
CA ARG A 61 -4.58 11.25 11.14
C ARG A 61 -3.57 12.32 11.51
N ALA A 62 -2.44 11.92 12.11
CA ALA A 62 -1.39 12.84 12.51
C ALA A 62 -0.77 13.56 11.29
N PHE A 63 -0.50 12.84 10.21
CA PHE A 63 0.01 13.38 8.97
C PHE A 63 -0.92 14.46 8.38
N LEU A 64 -2.20 14.16 8.27
CA LEU A 64 -3.18 15.09 7.69
C LEU A 64 -3.44 16.30 8.60
N GLN A 65 -3.43 16.11 9.93
CA GLN A 65 -3.50 17.22 10.89
C GLN A 65 -2.30 18.17 10.80
N ALA A 66 -1.11 17.62 10.55
CA ALA A 66 0.11 18.41 10.36
C ALA A 66 0.14 19.16 9.02
N HIS A 67 -0.63 18.72 8.03
CA HIS A 67 -0.63 19.26 6.68
C HIS A 67 -2.04 19.64 6.19
N PRO A 68 -2.72 20.60 6.84
CA PRO A 68 -4.10 20.95 6.51
C PRO A 68 -4.26 21.58 5.11
N ALA A 69 -3.16 22.03 4.51
CA ALA A 69 -3.15 22.58 3.15
C ALA A 69 -3.22 21.51 2.04
N LEU A 70 -3.10 20.21 2.38
CA LEU A 70 -3.27 19.14 1.41
C LEU A 70 -4.75 19.07 1.01
N GLU A 71 -5.03 19.43 -0.22
CA GLU A 71 -6.38 19.40 -0.75
C GLU A 71 -6.85 17.97 -1.03
N SER A 72 -8.16 17.79 -1.06
CA SER A 72 -8.80 16.50 -1.37
C SER A 72 -8.51 15.99 -2.79
N SER A 73 -7.98 16.83 -3.68
CA SER A 73 -7.53 16.45 -5.02
C SER A 73 -6.14 15.83 -5.05
N SER A 74 -5.38 15.91 -3.97
CA SER A 74 -4.05 15.32 -3.86
C SER A 74 -4.13 13.80 -3.89
N LYS A 75 -3.13 13.16 -4.49
CA LYS A 75 -2.94 11.72 -4.37
C LYS A 75 -2.16 11.44 -3.09
N PHE A 76 -2.70 10.55 -2.28
CA PHE A 76 -2.09 10.13 -1.02
C PHE A 76 -1.52 8.74 -1.17
N TYR A 77 -0.38 8.50 -0.54
CA TYR A 77 0.36 7.24 -0.65
C TYR A 77 0.62 6.65 0.73
N GLY A 78 0.29 5.38 0.87
CA GLY A 78 0.79 4.53 1.93
C GLY A 78 1.80 3.57 1.34
N ALA A 79 3.08 3.68 1.68
CA ALA A 79 4.12 2.90 1.01
C ALA A 79 5.02 2.18 2.01
N SER A 80 5.36 0.93 1.70
CA SER A 80 6.23 0.08 2.51
C SER A 80 7.53 -0.19 1.77
N PRO A 81 8.66 0.37 2.24
CA PRO A 81 9.98 0.05 1.71
C PRO A 81 10.42 -1.37 2.10
N CYS A 82 11.23 -1.98 1.25
CA CYS A 82 11.85 -3.27 1.52
C CYS A 82 13.17 -3.07 2.27
N THR A 83 13.16 -3.18 3.60
CA THR A 83 14.33 -2.91 4.44
C THR A 83 15.16 -4.14 4.79
N GLY A 84 14.62 -5.36 4.59
CA GLY A 84 15.30 -6.60 4.92
C GLY A 84 15.35 -6.95 6.41
N ASP A 85 14.94 -6.04 7.31
CA ASP A 85 14.73 -6.32 8.71
C ASP A 85 13.37 -7.00 8.95
N ARG A 86 13.02 -7.31 10.20
CA ARG A 86 11.75 -7.95 10.55
C ARG A 86 10.66 -6.95 10.92
N LYS A 87 10.92 -5.65 10.73
CA LYS A 87 10.01 -4.59 11.09
C LYS A 87 9.15 -4.16 9.90
N ILE A 88 8.05 -3.54 10.21
CA ILE A 88 7.15 -2.97 9.22
C ILE A 88 7.44 -1.48 9.15
N HIS A 89 7.94 -1.04 8.02
CA HIS A 89 8.15 0.37 7.72
C HIS A 89 7.00 0.84 6.84
N TYR A 90 6.39 1.95 7.21
CA TYR A 90 5.26 2.49 6.47
C TYR A 90 5.37 4.00 6.37
N LEU A 91 5.42 4.51 5.15
CA LEU A 91 5.39 5.93 4.86
C LEU A 91 3.97 6.34 4.54
N THR A 92 3.48 7.37 5.22
CA THR A 92 2.27 8.11 4.87
C THR A 92 2.68 9.41 4.22
N GLY A 93 2.27 9.67 2.99
CA GLY A 93 2.79 10.83 2.29
C GLY A 93 2.07 11.17 0.99
N VAL A 94 2.69 12.08 0.26
CA VAL A 94 2.28 12.58 -1.05
C VAL A 94 3.44 12.53 -2.02
N ALA A 95 3.17 12.72 -3.32
CA ALA A 95 4.25 12.91 -4.29
C ALA A 95 5.03 14.20 -3.96
N TYR A 96 6.35 14.13 -4.09
CA TYR A 96 7.22 15.29 -3.89
C TYR A 96 7.19 16.19 -5.12
N GLU A 97 6.74 17.42 -4.95
CA GLU A 97 6.57 18.40 -6.03
C GLU A 97 7.70 19.43 -6.09
N GLY A 98 8.77 19.25 -5.32
CA GLY A 98 9.92 20.14 -5.34
C GLY A 98 10.21 20.80 -3.97
N PRO A 99 11.22 21.70 -3.91
CA PRO A 99 11.70 22.28 -2.65
C PRO A 99 10.66 23.19 -1.99
N ASP A 100 9.72 23.75 -2.75
CA ASP A 100 8.65 24.62 -2.25
C ASP A 100 7.38 23.87 -1.85
N GLY A 101 7.45 22.53 -1.82
CA GLY A 101 6.33 21.68 -1.42
C GLY A 101 5.91 21.91 0.03
N VAL A 102 4.61 21.83 0.29
CA VAL A 102 3.98 22.08 1.60
C VAL A 102 4.29 20.98 2.64
N VAL A 103 4.83 19.84 2.22
CA VAL A 103 5.10 18.70 3.08
C VAL A 103 6.59 18.54 3.27
N GLY A 104 7.05 18.62 4.53
CA GLY A 104 8.37 18.17 4.93
C GLY A 104 8.37 16.71 5.38
N GLY A 105 9.54 16.10 5.53
CA GLY A 105 9.64 14.75 6.08
C GLY A 105 10.66 13.87 5.37
N GLU A 106 10.44 12.58 5.49
CA GLU A 106 11.29 11.55 4.90
C GLU A 106 10.90 11.27 3.45
N ARG A 107 11.88 10.87 2.66
CA ARG A 107 11.68 10.56 1.24
C ARG A 107 11.71 9.07 1.00
N LEU A 108 10.86 8.63 0.07
CA LEU A 108 10.84 7.27 -0.46
C LEU A 108 10.65 7.32 -1.97
N ILE A 109 11.45 6.57 -2.71
CA ILE A 109 11.32 6.47 -4.17
C ILE A 109 10.50 5.24 -4.51
N LEU A 110 9.43 5.45 -5.27
CA LEU A 110 8.73 4.39 -5.99
C LEU A 110 9.43 4.24 -7.34
N GLU A 111 10.05 3.10 -7.54
CA GLU A 111 10.89 2.86 -8.72
C GLU A 111 10.05 2.76 -10.00
N ALA A 112 10.61 3.23 -11.11
CA ALA A 112 10.03 2.98 -12.42
C ALA A 112 9.97 1.48 -12.73
N GLY A 113 8.91 1.06 -13.41
CA GLY A 113 8.76 -0.33 -13.80
C GLY A 113 7.30 -0.76 -13.99
N GLU A 114 7.13 -2.07 -14.17
CA GLU A 114 5.81 -2.67 -14.29
C GLU A 114 5.26 -3.03 -12.91
N TYR A 115 3.99 -2.75 -12.72
CA TYR A 115 3.24 -3.03 -11.49
C TYR A 115 1.95 -3.78 -11.81
N ALA A 116 1.58 -4.69 -10.93
CA ALA A 116 0.20 -5.15 -10.84
C ALA A 116 -0.60 -4.17 -9.99
N VAL A 117 -1.69 -3.66 -10.55
CA VAL A 117 -2.57 -2.68 -9.91
C VAL A 117 -3.92 -3.31 -9.65
N ILE A 118 -4.34 -3.30 -8.41
CA ILE A 118 -5.61 -3.84 -7.95
C ILE A 118 -6.48 -2.69 -7.42
N HIS A 119 -7.64 -2.50 -8.04
CA HIS A 119 -8.61 -1.51 -7.58
C HIS A 119 -9.46 -2.08 -6.46
N VAL A 120 -9.52 -1.37 -5.34
CA VAL A 120 -10.31 -1.72 -4.15
C VAL A 120 -11.32 -0.61 -3.91
N ASN A 121 -12.59 -0.90 -4.06
CA ASN A 121 -13.66 0.11 -3.97
C ASN A 121 -13.96 0.54 -2.54
N ASP A 122 -13.66 -0.32 -1.56
CA ASP A 122 -13.91 -0.07 -0.14
C ASP A 122 -12.64 -0.40 0.66
N THR A 123 -12.15 0.56 1.44
CA THR A 123 -11.00 0.38 2.31
C THR A 123 -11.19 -0.70 3.37
N ALA A 124 -12.43 -1.05 3.72
CA ALA A 124 -12.71 -2.19 4.60
C ALA A 124 -12.22 -3.53 4.00
N LEU A 125 -12.13 -3.62 2.67
CA LEU A 125 -11.66 -4.82 1.95
C LEU A 125 -10.13 -4.79 1.69
N LEU A 126 -9.46 -3.70 2.02
CA LEU A 126 -8.05 -3.49 1.68
C LEU A 126 -7.16 -4.60 2.24
N ARG A 127 -7.32 -4.92 3.51
CA ARG A 127 -6.56 -5.98 4.18
C ARG A 127 -6.72 -7.33 3.50
N ASP A 128 -7.97 -7.73 3.26
CA ASP A 128 -8.26 -9.05 2.69
C ASP A 128 -7.82 -9.13 1.23
N THR A 129 -7.82 -7.99 0.53
CA THR A 129 -7.27 -7.89 -0.81
C THR A 129 -5.75 -8.05 -0.80
N TRP A 130 -5.03 -7.42 0.11
CA TRP A 130 -3.58 -7.61 0.27
C TRP A 130 -3.22 -9.07 0.55
N ILE A 131 -3.93 -9.73 1.48
CA ILE A 131 -3.72 -11.15 1.80
C ILE A 131 -3.92 -12.01 0.55
N TRP A 132 -4.96 -11.73 -0.23
CA TRP A 132 -5.24 -12.46 -1.46
C TRP A 132 -4.16 -12.21 -2.52
N VAL A 133 -3.78 -10.95 -2.75
CA VAL A 133 -2.77 -10.59 -3.77
C VAL A 133 -1.46 -11.32 -3.51
N LEU A 134 -0.92 -11.20 -2.31
CA LEU A 134 0.39 -11.74 -1.95
C LEU A 134 0.36 -13.25 -1.68
N GLY A 135 -0.76 -13.75 -1.15
CA GLY A 135 -0.88 -15.15 -0.75
C GLY A 135 -1.39 -16.07 -1.82
N HIS A 136 -2.15 -15.57 -2.78
CA HIS A 136 -2.80 -16.40 -3.78
C HIS A 136 -2.50 -15.93 -5.20
N TRP A 137 -2.89 -14.69 -5.55
CA TRP A 137 -2.75 -14.21 -6.92
C TRP A 137 -1.31 -14.25 -7.41
N LEU A 138 -0.38 -13.68 -6.67
CA LEU A 138 1.03 -13.62 -7.08
C LEU A 138 1.61 -15.03 -7.29
N ALA A 139 1.25 -16.00 -6.42
CA ALA A 139 1.72 -17.37 -6.52
C ALA A 139 1.16 -18.13 -7.73
N THR A 140 -0.01 -17.72 -8.26
CA THR A 140 -0.71 -18.39 -9.36
C THR A 140 -0.63 -17.62 -10.68
N SER A 141 -0.19 -16.37 -10.66
CA SER A 141 -0.15 -15.48 -11.83
C SER A 141 1.00 -15.76 -12.79
N GLY A 142 2.00 -16.55 -12.39
CA GLY A 142 3.25 -16.72 -13.14
C GLY A 142 4.19 -15.49 -13.06
N ARG A 143 3.80 -14.44 -12.33
CA ARG A 143 4.60 -13.23 -12.15
C ARG A 143 5.44 -13.30 -10.88
N ARG A 144 6.52 -12.53 -10.83
CA ARG A 144 7.37 -12.40 -9.65
C ARG A 144 7.35 -10.98 -9.16
N GLU A 145 7.27 -10.84 -7.84
CA GLU A 145 7.41 -9.58 -7.15
C GLU A 145 8.85 -9.09 -7.22
N LYS A 146 9.03 -7.83 -7.64
CA LYS A 146 10.31 -7.13 -7.57
C LYS A 146 10.58 -6.70 -6.13
N ASN A 147 11.85 -6.74 -5.72
CA ASN A 147 12.26 -6.21 -4.40
C ASN A 147 12.31 -4.68 -4.42
N ALA A 148 11.16 -4.04 -4.45
CA ALA A 148 10.97 -2.60 -4.48
C ALA A 148 9.76 -2.23 -3.59
N PRO A 149 9.55 -0.96 -3.22
CA PRO A 149 8.43 -0.56 -2.40
C PRO A 149 7.07 -0.93 -3.01
N GLU A 150 6.25 -1.59 -2.21
CA GLU A 150 4.83 -1.80 -2.48
C GLU A 150 4.05 -0.62 -1.92
N PHE A 151 2.94 -0.25 -2.54
CA PHE A 151 2.21 0.91 -2.07
C PHE A 151 0.71 0.87 -2.34
N GLU A 152 0.01 1.67 -1.59
CA GLU A 152 -1.39 2.03 -1.75
C GLU A 152 -1.48 3.47 -2.25
N ARG A 153 -2.36 3.71 -3.21
CA ARG A 153 -2.65 5.06 -3.71
C ARG A 153 -4.11 5.40 -3.48
N TYR A 154 -4.34 6.46 -2.73
CA TYR A 154 -5.66 6.95 -2.36
C TYR A 154 -5.96 8.24 -3.13
N THR A 155 -7.21 8.41 -3.53
CA THR A 155 -7.69 9.61 -4.23
C THR A 155 -8.67 10.43 -3.40
N SER A 156 -9.07 9.91 -2.24
CA SER A 156 -10.09 10.55 -1.40
C SER A 156 -9.76 10.40 0.08
N LEU A 157 -10.16 11.40 0.83
CA LEU A 157 -10.12 11.42 2.29
C LEU A 157 -11.55 11.61 2.83
N SER A 158 -11.83 11.02 3.98
CA SER A 158 -13.05 11.32 4.73
C SER A 158 -12.97 12.70 5.37
N GLU A 159 -14.12 13.23 5.82
CA GLU A 159 -14.15 14.47 6.63
C GLU A 159 -13.32 14.38 7.91
N ALA A 160 -13.13 13.16 8.45
CA ALA A 160 -12.28 12.89 9.61
C ALA A 160 -10.79 12.77 9.25
N GLY A 161 -10.39 13.01 8.00
CA GLY A 161 -9.01 12.92 7.54
C GLY A 161 -8.45 11.51 7.49
N ALA A 162 -9.29 10.49 7.29
CA ALA A 162 -8.83 9.13 7.05
C ALA A 162 -8.90 8.82 5.55
N PRO A 163 -7.94 8.05 5.01
CA PRO A 163 -8.06 7.55 3.64
C PRO A 163 -9.33 6.71 3.48
N VAL A 164 -10.08 6.99 2.42
CA VAL A 164 -11.31 6.25 2.08
C VAL A 164 -11.24 5.79 0.63
N GLY A 165 -11.98 4.72 0.33
CA GLY A 165 -11.99 4.16 -1.02
C GLY A 165 -12.59 5.10 -2.08
N PRO A 166 -12.29 4.89 -3.35
CA PRO A 166 -11.49 3.78 -3.88
C PRO A 166 -9.98 3.94 -3.62
N VAL A 167 -9.30 2.82 -3.49
CA VAL A 167 -7.84 2.76 -3.30
C VAL A 167 -7.24 1.80 -4.33
N GLU A 168 -6.04 2.07 -4.77
CA GLU A 168 -5.28 1.16 -5.63
C GLU A 168 -4.13 0.54 -4.83
N ILE A 169 -4.01 -0.78 -4.91
CA ILE A 169 -2.84 -1.53 -4.45
C ILE A 169 -1.88 -1.66 -5.63
N TRP A 170 -0.62 -1.32 -5.43
CA TRP A 170 0.43 -1.41 -6.43
C TRP A 170 1.53 -2.36 -5.96
N VAL A 171 1.72 -3.46 -6.69
CA VAL A 171 2.73 -4.49 -6.43
C VAL A 171 3.78 -4.43 -7.54
N PRO A 172 5.05 -4.13 -7.23
CA PRO A 172 6.10 -4.07 -8.22
C PRO A 172 6.42 -5.46 -8.77
N LEU A 173 6.65 -5.57 -10.07
CA LEU A 173 6.90 -6.84 -10.74
C LEU A 173 8.29 -6.88 -11.36
N GLU A 174 8.91 -8.07 -11.36
CA GLU A 174 10.07 -8.33 -12.19
C GLU A 174 9.68 -8.30 -13.67
N PRO A 175 10.57 -7.85 -14.56
CA PRO A 175 10.37 -7.99 -16.01
C PRO A 175 10.12 -9.45 -16.39
N LEU A 176 9.32 -9.66 -17.44
CA LEU A 176 9.09 -11.00 -18.02
C LEU A 176 10.33 -11.55 -18.69
#